data_aedf8d2c04e53abce20cfc0b243ba995
#
_entry.id   aedf8d2c04e53abce20cfc0b243ba995
#
_cell.length_a   1.000
_cell.length_b   1.000
_cell.length_c   1.000
_cell.angle_alpha   90.00
_cell.angle_beta   90.00
_cell.angle_gamma   90.00
#
_symmetry.space_group_name_H-M   'P 1'
#
loop_
_entity.id
_entity.type
_entity.pdbx_description
1 polymer ?
#
loop_
_entity_poly.entity_id
_entity_poly.type
_entity_poly.pdbx_seq_one_letter_code
_entity_poly.pdbx_strand_id
1 'polypeptide(L)'
;MPLRRFAIAALIFFLAGFNLPAQQKTVAERLGYPAGAKLLILHADDLAVAHSQDAASFDALEKHDASSASVIVPAPWLTEAADYAKAHPETDVGIHLALTSEWKTYRWGPVAPYDKVPSLLDPFGYLPLTANDVANDKPAQVELELRAQINRAIALGIHPTHLDSHMGALFTKPEFFAIYMKLAHEFHIPFFAVKSGDPQFAPLLSLVSEKDKPFLMDSLSIANPNIPADHWMDFYLNVIKNLRPGLNELIVHLAYDNAETQAIMVDHPDYGAAWRQRDYNVVTSPEFRKALADNHVILITYRGLAKVWNP
;
A
#
# COMPACT_ATOMS: atom_id res chain seq x y z
N MET A 1 44.53 -70.84 -40.63
CA MET A 1 43.80 -70.29 -39.46
C MET A 1 43.81 -68.76 -39.56
N PRO A 2 42.72 -68.07 -39.81
CA PRO A 2 42.69 -66.60 -39.84
C PRO A 2 42.28 -66.04 -38.47
N LEU A 3 43.06 -65.06 -37.97
CA LEU A 3 42.78 -64.27 -36.76
C LEU A 3 41.59 -63.33 -36.99
N ARG A 4 40.55 -63.50 -36.17
CA ARG A 4 39.44 -62.56 -36.09
C ARG A 4 39.84 -61.33 -35.24
N ARG A 5 39.86 -60.19 -35.86
CA ARG A 5 39.99 -58.90 -35.18
C ARG A 5 38.60 -58.45 -34.60
N PHE A 6 38.50 -58.35 -33.28
CA PHE A 6 37.33 -57.71 -32.60
C PHE A 6 37.54 -56.21 -32.61
N ALA A 7 36.64 -55.52 -33.27
CA ALA A 7 36.54 -54.02 -33.13
C ALA A 7 35.66 -53.70 -31.95
N ILE A 8 36.20 -52.99 -30.93
CA ILE A 8 35.45 -52.43 -29.79
C ILE A 8 34.97 -51.06 -30.23
N ALA A 9 33.68 -50.95 -30.47
CA ALA A 9 33.02 -49.64 -30.68
C ALA A 9 32.82 -48.94 -29.32
N ALA A 10 33.56 -47.88 -29.06
CA ALA A 10 33.35 -46.99 -27.89
C ALA A 10 32.15 -46.08 -28.14
N LEU A 11 31.07 -46.30 -27.39
CA LEU A 11 29.87 -45.48 -27.43
C LEU A 11 30.13 -44.23 -26.55
N ILE A 12 30.39 -43.08 -27.17
CA ILE A 12 30.54 -41.80 -26.48
C ILE A 12 29.14 -41.25 -26.22
N PHE A 13 28.69 -41.33 -24.95
CA PHE A 13 27.46 -40.63 -24.49
C PHE A 13 27.75 -39.13 -24.39
N PHE A 14 27.23 -38.35 -25.31
CA PHE A 14 27.15 -36.92 -25.17
C PHE A 14 26.05 -36.58 -24.14
N LEU A 15 26.41 -36.29 -22.90
CA LEU A 15 25.53 -35.67 -21.93
C LEU A 15 25.30 -34.22 -22.37
N ALA A 16 24.24 -34.00 -23.14
CA ALA A 16 23.73 -32.65 -23.37
C ALA A 16 23.22 -32.12 -22.02
N GLY A 17 24.03 -31.27 -21.40
CA GLY A 17 23.62 -30.54 -20.19
C GLY A 17 22.42 -29.67 -20.52
N PHE A 18 21.23 -30.10 -20.13
CA PHE A 18 20.05 -29.24 -20.11
C PHE A 18 20.33 -28.16 -19.06
N ASN A 19 20.74 -26.97 -19.49
CA ASN A 19 20.68 -25.78 -18.69
C ASN A 19 19.19 -25.44 -18.45
N LEU A 20 18.61 -26.00 -17.40
CA LEU A 20 17.31 -25.51 -16.90
C LEU A 20 17.51 -24.03 -16.53
N PRO A 21 16.67 -23.13 -17.04
CA PRO A 21 16.74 -21.73 -16.61
C PRO A 21 16.65 -21.71 -15.09
N ALA A 22 17.59 -21.02 -14.44
CA ALA A 22 17.56 -20.86 -12.99
C ALA A 22 16.20 -20.27 -12.60
N GLN A 23 15.46 -20.99 -11.77
CA GLN A 23 14.15 -20.54 -11.31
C GLN A 23 14.33 -19.17 -10.64
N GLN A 24 13.65 -18.16 -11.17
CA GLN A 24 13.76 -16.81 -10.64
C GLN A 24 13.26 -16.79 -9.18
N LYS A 25 14.10 -16.29 -8.27
CA LYS A 25 13.75 -16.19 -6.85
C LYS A 25 12.47 -15.38 -6.66
N THR A 26 11.58 -15.88 -5.83
CA THR A 26 10.39 -15.14 -5.37
C THR A 26 10.82 -13.88 -4.59
N VAL A 27 9.92 -12.92 -4.41
CA VAL A 27 10.20 -11.74 -3.59
C VAL A 27 10.50 -12.15 -2.14
N ALA A 28 9.80 -13.15 -1.60
CA ALA A 28 10.10 -13.70 -0.29
C ALA A 28 11.56 -14.17 -0.18
N GLU A 29 12.04 -14.97 -1.14
CA GLU A 29 13.44 -15.44 -1.15
C GLU A 29 14.46 -14.31 -1.35
N ARG A 30 14.10 -13.26 -2.11
CA ARG A 30 14.95 -12.07 -2.26
C ARG A 30 15.06 -11.27 -0.96
N LEU A 31 14.00 -11.27 -0.15
CA LEU A 31 13.97 -10.68 1.20
C LEU A 31 14.62 -11.58 2.26
N GLY A 32 15.04 -12.81 1.91
CA GLY A 32 15.69 -13.75 2.84
C GLY A 32 14.72 -14.68 3.57
N TYR A 33 13.46 -14.76 3.14
CA TYR A 33 12.44 -15.66 3.69
C TYR A 33 12.26 -16.90 2.81
N PRO A 34 11.66 -17.99 3.34
CA PRO A 34 11.27 -19.14 2.52
C PRO A 34 10.30 -18.74 1.39
N ALA A 35 10.37 -19.41 0.24
CA ALA A 35 9.49 -19.13 -0.91
C ALA A 35 7.98 -19.20 -0.59
N GLY A 36 7.60 -20.06 0.38
CA GLY A 36 6.22 -20.20 0.85
C GLY A 36 5.85 -19.31 2.05
N ALA A 37 6.65 -18.29 2.39
CA ALA A 37 6.35 -17.39 3.51
C ALA A 37 5.09 -16.56 3.25
N LYS A 38 4.28 -16.36 4.28
CA LYS A 38 3.15 -15.43 4.31
C LYS A 38 3.68 -14.07 4.78
N LEU A 39 3.94 -13.18 3.84
CA LEU A 39 4.43 -11.84 4.11
C LEU A 39 3.24 -10.88 4.15
N LEU A 40 3.13 -10.08 5.21
CA LEU A 40 2.04 -9.14 5.42
C LEU A 40 2.58 -7.73 5.68
N ILE A 41 2.09 -6.76 4.92
CA ILE A 41 2.15 -5.35 5.28
C ILE A 41 0.84 -5.05 6.01
N LEU A 42 0.93 -4.74 7.30
CA LEU A 42 -0.20 -4.23 8.09
C LEU A 42 -0.12 -2.71 8.05
N HIS A 43 -0.96 -2.14 7.20
CA HIS A 43 -0.84 -0.77 6.74
C HIS A 43 -1.90 0.16 7.35
N ALA A 44 -1.46 1.23 8.01
CA ALA A 44 -2.34 2.26 8.57
C ALA A 44 -2.45 3.45 7.60
N ASP A 45 -3.62 3.58 6.96
CA ASP A 45 -3.93 4.67 6.04
C ASP A 45 -4.23 5.99 6.78
N ASP A 46 -4.19 7.08 6.01
CA ASP A 46 -4.75 8.41 6.34
C ASP A 46 -4.02 9.20 7.43
N LEU A 47 -2.73 9.02 7.68
CA LEU A 47 -1.99 9.96 8.55
C LEU A 47 -2.20 11.41 8.09
N ALA A 48 -2.13 12.32 9.02
CA ALA A 48 -2.32 13.77 8.87
C ALA A 48 -3.77 14.27 8.76
N VAL A 49 -4.77 13.40 8.78
CA VAL A 49 -6.18 13.83 8.77
C VAL A 49 -6.56 14.46 10.11
N ALA A 50 -6.21 13.83 11.24
CA ALA A 50 -6.54 14.29 12.58
C ALA A 50 -5.44 13.90 13.58
N HIS A 51 -5.23 14.72 14.62
CA HIS A 51 -4.32 14.38 15.71
C HIS A 51 -4.64 13.02 16.35
N SER A 52 -5.93 12.77 16.59
CA SER A 52 -6.37 11.49 17.19
C SER A 52 -6.07 10.29 16.30
N GLN A 53 -6.03 10.47 14.99
CA GLN A 53 -5.66 9.45 14.01
C GLN A 53 -4.15 9.23 13.98
N ASP A 54 -3.39 10.33 13.94
CA ASP A 54 -1.95 10.30 14.01
C ASP A 54 -1.48 9.62 15.30
N ALA A 55 -2.02 10.02 16.45
CA ALA A 55 -1.67 9.45 17.75
C ALA A 55 -1.96 7.95 17.84
N ALA A 56 -3.09 7.47 17.33
CA ALA A 56 -3.42 6.05 17.33
C ALA A 56 -2.50 5.24 16.39
N SER A 57 -2.18 5.80 15.22
CA SER A 57 -1.31 5.17 14.23
C SER A 57 0.15 5.13 14.70
N PHE A 58 0.64 6.22 15.32
CA PHE A 58 1.99 6.25 15.89
C PHE A 58 2.14 5.24 17.02
N ASP A 59 1.15 5.15 17.92
CA ASP A 59 1.14 4.14 18.99
C ASP A 59 1.23 2.72 18.44
N ALA A 60 0.48 2.41 17.37
CA ALA A 60 0.51 1.10 16.73
C ALA A 60 1.85 0.82 16.02
N LEU A 61 2.46 1.82 15.36
CA LEU A 61 3.76 1.70 14.71
C LEU A 61 4.88 1.48 15.73
N GLU A 62 4.91 2.24 16.82
CA GLU A 62 5.92 2.14 17.89
C GLU A 62 5.87 0.79 18.61
N LYS A 63 4.67 0.22 18.76
CA LYS A 63 4.46 -1.11 19.35
C LYS A 63 4.64 -2.25 18.35
N HIS A 64 4.92 -1.95 17.08
CA HIS A 64 4.97 -2.92 15.99
C HIS A 64 3.67 -3.69 15.78
N ASP A 65 2.54 -3.07 16.14
CA ASP A 65 1.18 -3.55 15.89
C ASP A 65 0.67 -3.16 14.49
N ALA A 66 1.33 -2.17 13.85
CA ALA A 66 1.29 -1.90 12.43
C ALA A 66 2.71 -1.87 11.89
N SER A 67 2.90 -2.21 10.61
CA SER A 67 4.23 -2.29 10.00
C SER A 67 4.52 -1.17 9.01
N SER A 68 3.50 -0.44 8.59
CA SER A 68 3.58 0.63 7.60
C SER A 68 2.44 1.63 7.82
N ALA A 69 2.62 2.85 7.35
CA ALA A 69 1.57 3.86 7.28
C ALA A 69 1.78 4.80 6.09
N SER A 70 0.76 5.54 5.68
CA SER A 70 0.88 6.57 4.65
C SER A 70 0.17 7.88 4.99
N VAL A 71 0.76 9.00 4.54
CA VAL A 71 0.35 10.35 4.92
C VAL A 71 -0.40 11.06 3.80
N ILE A 72 -1.56 11.64 4.10
CA ILE A 72 -2.30 12.54 3.19
C ILE A 72 -1.68 13.93 3.23
N VAL A 73 -0.91 14.26 2.20
CA VAL A 73 -0.12 15.51 2.16
C VAL A 73 -0.97 16.79 2.14
N PRO A 74 -2.13 16.87 1.47
CA PRO A 74 -3.00 18.06 1.56
C PRO A 74 -3.74 18.20 2.90
N ALA A 75 -3.75 17.17 3.75
CA ALA A 75 -4.48 17.19 5.02
C ALA A 75 -3.85 18.13 6.06
N PRO A 76 -4.65 18.69 6.98
CA PRO A 76 -4.20 19.78 7.86
C PRO A 76 -3.14 19.41 8.91
N TRP A 77 -3.05 18.14 9.36
CA TRP A 77 -2.08 17.68 10.36
C TRP A 77 -0.75 17.19 9.78
N LEU A 78 -0.49 17.48 8.50
CA LEU A 78 0.74 17.05 7.79
C LEU A 78 2.03 17.36 8.56
N THR A 79 2.10 18.50 9.26
CA THR A 79 3.31 18.89 10.01
C THR A 79 3.59 17.97 11.18
N GLU A 80 2.56 17.46 11.87
CA GLU A 80 2.70 16.48 12.95
C GLU A 80 3.25 15.15 12.41
N ALA A 81 2.64 14.64 11.32
CA ALA A 81 3.12 13.41 10.68
C ALA A 81 4.56 13.56 10.15
N ALA A 82 4.94 14.73 9.61
CA ALA A 82 6.29 15.01 9.17
C ALA A 82 7.30 15.08 10.33
N ASP A 83 6.92 15.69 11.46
CA ASP A 83 7.78 15.75 12.65
C ASP A 83 7.98 14.34 13.25
N TYR A 84 6.93 13.52 13.27
CA TYR A 84 7.03 12.12 13.66
C TYR A 84 7.99 11.34 12.75
N ALA A 85 7.81 11.42 11.43
CA ALA A 85 8.65 10.71 10.47
C ALA A 85 10.15 11.13 10.58
N LYS A 86 10.43 12.40 10.89
CA LYS A 86 11.81 12.88 11.16
C LYS A 86 12.38 12.33 12.46
N ALA A 87 11.58 12.25 13.50
CA ALA A 87 12.00 11.73 14.80
C ALA A 87 12.19 10.20 14.78
N HIS A 88 11.49 9.49 13.90
CA HIS A 88 11.49 8.03 13.76
C HIS A 88 11.87 7.61 12.32
N PRO A 89 13.11 7.87 11.86
CA PRO A 89 13.51 7.65 10.46
C PRO A 89 13.50 6.19 10.02
N GLU A 90 13.45 5.26 10.97
CA GLU A 90 13.32 3.81 10.72
C GLU A 90 11.86 3.39 10.43
N THR A 91 10.87 4.18 10.83
CA THR A 91 9.46 3.87 10.62
C THR A 91 9.10 3.93 9.14
N ASP A 92 8.26 2.99 8.72
CA ASP A 92 7.80 2.88 7.33
C ASP A 92 6.64 3.85 7.09
N VAL A 93 6.93 5.01 6.50
CA VAL A 93 5.93 6.04 6.18
C VAL A 93 5.98 6.35 4.69
N GLY A 94 4.87 6.09 4.01
CA GLY A 94 4.64 6.41 2.60
C GLY A 94 3.83 7.68 2.39
N ILE A 95 3.45 7.94 1.14
CA ILE A 95 2.55 9.03 0.76
C ILE A 95 1.24 8.45 0.26
N HIS A 96 0.15 8.78 0.94
CA HIS A 96 -1.23 8.51 0.55
C HIS A 96 -1.69 9.60 -0.42
N LEU A 97 -1.44 9.38 -1.71
CA LEU A 97 -1.71 10.36 -2.76
C LEU A 97 -3.22 10.61 -2.86
N ALA A 98 -3.65 11.81 -2.56
CA ALA A 98 -5.05 12.17 -2.45
C ALA A 98 -5.50 13.12 -3.56
N LEU A 99 -6.59 12.74 -4.24
CA LEU A 99 -7.33 13.59 -5.18
C LEU A 99 -8.75 13.89 -4.69
N THR A 100 -9.07 13.46 -3.47
CA THR A 100 -10.39 13.61 -2.83
C THR A 100 -10.26 14.23 -1.44
N SER A 101 -11.36 14.76 -0.94
CA SER A 101 -11.53 15.30 0.41
C SER A 101 -12.98 15.03 0.84
N GLU A 102 -13.23 13.85 1.43
CA GLU A 102 -14.56 13.25 1.56
C GLU A 102 -15.41 13.78 2.71
N TRP A 103 -14.79 14.42 3.73
CA TRP A 103 -15.52 14.80 4.94
C TRP A 103 -16.47 15.97 4.71
N LYS A 104 -17.60 15.97 5.36
CA LYS A 104 -18.67 16.96 5.16
C LYS A 104 -18.25 18.39 5.50
N THR A 105 -17.59 18.58 6.64
CA THR A 105 -17.24 19.90 7.19
C THR A 105 -15.75 20.12 7.34
N TYR A 106 -14.93 19.12 7.05
CA TYR A 106 -13.49 19.16 7.20
C TYR A 106 -12.85 18.82 5.85
N ARG A 107 -12.55 19.84 5.08
CA ARG A 107 -12.15 19.73 3.68
C ARG A 107 -10.78 20.33 3.46
N TRP A 108 -10.05 19.75 2.52
CA TRP A 108 -8.77 20.29 2.04
C TRP A 108 -8.78 20.49 0.53
N GLY A 109 -7.97 21.45 0.08
CA GLY A 109 -7.70 21.71 -1.33
C GLY A 109 -6.41 21.03 -1.79
N PRO A 110 -6.01 21.25 -3.04
CA PRO A 110 -4.78 20.71 -3.60
C PRO A 110 -3.53 21.37 -2.99
N VAL A 111 -2.40 20.70 -3.13
CA VAL A 111 -1.07 21.23 -2.81
C VAL A 111 -0.56 22.13 -3.93
N ALA A 112 -0.86 21.79 -5.20
CA ALA A 112 -0.54 22.62 -6.33
C ALA A 112 -1.34 23.94 -6.34
N PRO A 113 -0.83 25.02 -6.96
CA PRO A 113 -1.57 26.27 -7.07
C PRO A 113 -2.94 26.07 -7.76
N TYR A 114 -4.00 26.61 -7.19
CA TYR A 114 -5.41 26.40 -7.63
C TYR A 114 -5.64 26.75 -9.09
N ASP A 115 -4.97 27.81 -9.57
CA ASP A 115 -5.07 28.25 -10.97
C ASP A 115 -4.41 27.26 -11.97
N LYS A 116 -3.60 26.34 -11.48
CA LYS A 116 -2.91 25.31 -12.29
C LYS A 116 -3.66 23.99 -12.34
N VAL A 117 -4.56 23.75 -11.40
CA VAL A 117 -5.29 22.47 -11.27
C VAL A 117 -6.82 22.67 -11.16
N PRO A 118 -7.44 23.58 -11.96
CA PRO A 118 -8.85 23.90 -11.83
C PRO A 118 -9.80 22.72 -12.11
N SER A 119 -9.37 21.66 -12.80
CA SER A 119 -10.23 20.48 -13.00
C SER A 119 -10.34 19.62 -11.74
N LEU A 120 -9.43 19.76 -10.78
CA LEU A 120 -9.43 19.00 -9.54
C LEU A 120 -10.29 19.65 -8.44
N LEU A 121 -10.90 20.79 -8.72
CA LEU A 121 -11.56 21.60 -7.69
C LEU A 121 -13.08 21.51 -7.81
N ASP A 122 -13.71 21.37 -6.65
CA ASP A 122 -15.13 21.67 -6.53
C ASP A 122 -15.40 23.19 -6.60
N PRO A 123 -16.66 23.65 -6.66
CA PRO A 123 -16.97 25.07 -6.74
C PRO A 123 -16.47 25.93 -5.57
N PHE A 124 -16.04 25.31 -4.47
CA PHE A 124 -15.52 25.96 -3.27
C PHE A 124 -13.99 25.93 -3.16
N GLY A 125 -13.30 25.31 -4.14
CA GLY A 125 -11.84 25.20 -4.16
C GLY A 125 -11.28 24.02 -3.39
N TYR A 126 -12.11 23.05 -3.00
CA TYR A 126 -11.66 21.81 -2.37
C TYR A 126 -11.48 20.70 -3.40
N LEU A 127 -10.69 19.68 -3.07
CA LEU A 127 -10.71 18.41 -3.80
C LEU A 127 -12.10 17.77 -3.70
N PRO A 128 -12.56 17.00 -4.70
CA PRO A 128 -13.90 16.43 -4.73
C PRO A 128 -14.16 15.41 -3.59
N LEU A 129 -15.43 15.07 -3.37
CA LEU A 129 -15.85 14.20 -2.28
C LEU A 129 -15.55 12.72 -2.53
N THR A 130 -15.62 12.28 -3.79
CA THR A 130 -15.53 10.85 -4.12
C THR A 130 -14.54 10.57 -5.24
N ALA A 131 -14.00 9.35 -5.26
CA ALA A 131 -13.13 8.90 -6.34
C ALA A 131 -13.82 8.91 -7.72
N ASN A 132 -15.14 8.75 -7.77
CA ASN A 132 -15.90 8.85 -9.02
C ASN A 132 -15.91 10.27 -9.59
N ASP A 133 -15.89 11.29 -8.74
CA ASP A 133 -15.86 12.68 -9.18
C ASP A 133 -14.52 13.04 -9.85
N VAL A 134 -13.44 12.39 -9.44
CA VAL A 134 -12.09 12.52 -10.01
C VAL A 134 -12.02 12.02 -11.47
N ALA A 135 -12.94 11.14 -11.87
CA ALA A 135 -12.91 10.50 -13.18
C ALA A 135 -12.94 11.48 -14.38
N ASN A 136 -13.37 12.72 -14.20
CA ASN A 136 -13.41 13.74 -15.24
C ASN A 136 -12.19 14.68 -15.23
N ASP A 137 -11.26 14.49 -14.32
CA ASP A 137 -10.09 15.35 -14.16
C ASP A 137 -9.12 15.24 -15.33
N LYS A 138 -8.37 16.30 -15.56
CA LYS A 138 -7.38 16.35 -16.63
C LYS A 138 -6.09 15.67 -16.18
N PRO A 139 -5.60 14.64 -16.89
CA PRO A 139 -4.41 13.88 -16.49
C PRO A 139 -3.17 14.77 -16.22
N ALA A 140 -2.97 15.83 -16.99
CA ALA A 140 -1.86 16.75 -16.76
C ALA A 140 -1.96 17.52 -15.43
N GLN A 141 -3.17 17.83 -14.97
CA GLN A 141 -3.39 18.48 -13.69
C GLN A 141 -3.30 17.49 -12.54
N VAL A 142 -3.74 16.25 -12.74
CA VAL A 142 -3.50 15.14 -11.80
C VAL A 142 -1.99 14.94 -11.59
N GLU A 143 -1.19 14.84 -12.65
CA GLU A 143 0.27 14.71 -12.52
C GLU A 143 0.89 15.88 -11.76
N LEU A 144 0.45 17.10 -12.05
CA LEU A 144 0.96 18.30 -11.37
C LEU A 144 0.67 18.27 -9.86
N GLU A 145 -0.53 17.88 -9.48
CA GLU A 145 -0.93 17.76 -8.07
C GLU A 145 -0.16 16.66 -7.35
N LEU A 146 -0.12 15.45 -7.90
CA LEU A 146 0.58 14.33 -7.27
C LEU A 146 2.07 14.62 -7.08
N ARG A 147 2.70 15.25 -8.07
CA ARG A 147 4.08 15.72 -7.98
C ARG A 147 4.27 16.77 -6.90
N ALA A 148 3.32 17.69 -6.75
CA ALA A 148 3.35 18.70 -5.69
C ALA A 148 3.24 18.06 -4.30
N GLN A 149 2.39 17.05 -4.14
CA GLN A 149 2.27 16.29 -2.90
C GLN A 149 3.59 15.58 -2.53
N ILE A 150 4.20 14.84 -3.47
CA ILE A 150 5.47 14.16 -3.24
C ILE A 150 6.57 15.16 -2.85
N ASN A 151 6.71 16.24 -3.61
CA ASN A 151 7.73 17.27 -3.33
C ASN A 151 7.51 17.95 -1.98
N ARG A 152 6.26 18.22 -1.59
CA ARG A 152 5.94 18.83 -0.30
C ARG A 152 6.30 17.90 0.88
N ALA A 153 5.98 16.62 0.77
CA ALA A 153 6.35 15.63 1.78
C ALA A 153 7.87 15.58 1.97
N ILE A 154 8.63 15.49 0.87
CA ILE A 154 10.10 15.47 0.87
C ILE A 154 10.66 16.78 1.47
N ALA A 155 10.11 17.93 1.09
CA ALA A 155 10.55 19.23 1.60
C ALA A 155 10.31 19.38 3.11
N LEU A 156 9.31 18.70 3.68
CA LEU A 156 9.06 18.63 5.11
C LEU A 156 9.92 17.59 5.84
N GLY A 157 10.79 16.86 5.13
CA GLY A 157 11.71 15.88 5.70
C GLY A 157 11.15 14.46 5.82
N ILE A 158 10.01 14.17 5.19
CA ILE A 158 9.53 12.79 5.03
C ILE A 158 10.38 12.12 3.97
N HIS A 159 10.88 10.92 4.24
CA HIS A 159 11.56 10.05 3.28
C HIS A 159 10.60 8.92 2.88
N PRO A 160 9.75 9.12 1.85
CA PRO A 160 8.65 8.21 1.56
C PRO A 160 9.17 6.80 1.23
N THR A 161 8.59 5.79 1.85
CA THR A 161 8.94 4.38 1.61
C THR A 161 8.14 3.75 0.48
N HIS A 162 6.96 4.32 0.21
CA HIS A 162 6.06 3.90 -0.85
C HIS A 162 5.06 5.01 -1.22
N LEU A 163 4.36 4.78 -2.33
CA LEU A 163 3.18 5.53 -2.74
C LEU A 163 1.97 4.61 -2.74
N ASP A 164 0.84 5.12 -2.33
CA ASP A 164 -0.47 4.48 -2.47
C ASP A 164 -1.54 5.49 -2.87
N SER A 165 -2.82 5.15 -2.87
CA SER A 165 -3.88 6.00 -3.42
C SER A 165 -5.09 6.10 -2.51
N HIS A 166 -5.30 7.28 -1.93
CA HIS A 166 -6.48 7.58 -1.13
C HIS A 166 -7.78 7.28 -1.90
N MET A 167 -8.69 6.53 -1.26
CA MET A 167 -9.96 6.06 -1.84
C MET A 167 -9.82 5.35 -3.20
N GLY A 168 -8.63 4.87 -3.57
CA GLY A 168 -8.38 4.24 -4.86
C GLY A 168 -8.54 5.17 -6.07
N ALA A 169 -8.53 6.49 -5.88
CA ALA A 169 -8.80 7.48 -6.94
C ALA A 169 -7.89 7.31 -8.17
N LEU A 170 -6.63 6.90 -7.98
CA LEU A 170 -5.66 6.69 -9.06
C LEU A 170 -5.90 5.38 -9.84
N PHE A 171 -6.77 4.51 -9.36
CA PHE A 171 -7.15 3.27 -10.03
C PHE A 171 -8.44 3.39 -10.84
N THR A 172 -9.09 4.55 -10.83
CA THR A 172 -10.33 4.81 -11.57
C THR A 172 -10.11 4.90 -13.08
N LYS A 173 -8.89 5.25 -13.52
CA LYS A 173 -8.53 5.38 -14.95
C LYS A 173 -7.12 4.87 -15.25
N PRO A 174 -6.91 4.22 -16.40
CA PRO A 174 -5.58 3.80 -16.86
C PRO A 174 -4.57 4.96 -16.94
N GLU A 175 -5.00 6.15 -17.35
CA GLU A 175 -4.14 7.34 -17.46
C GLU A 175 -3.64 7.80 -16.08
N PHE A 176 -4.48 7.76 -15.04
CA PHE A 176 -4.08 8.13 -13.68
C PHE A 176 -3.14 7.09 -13.07
N PHE A 177 -3.42 5.82 -13.31
CA PHE A 177 -2.53 4.74 -12.90
C PHE A 177 -1.16 4.82 -13.59
N ALA A 178 -1.13 5.16 -14.88
CA ALA A 178 0.12 5.37 -15.61
C ALA A 178 0.94 6.54 -15.04
N ILE A 179 0.29 7.64 -14.66
CA ILE A 179 0.92 8.78 -13.98
C ILE A 179 1.48 8.36 -12.62
N TYR A 180 0.71 7.62 -11.85
CA TYR A 180 1.10 7.08 -10.55
C TYR A 180 2.39 6.26 -10.63
N MET A 181 2.44 5.26 -11.53
CA MET A 181 3.64 4.45 -11.75
C MET A 181 4.83 5.28 -12.28
N LYS A 182 4.57 6.22 -13.21
CA LYS A 182 5.60 7.13 -13.72
C LYS A 182 6.26 7.91 -12.59
N LEU A 183 5.47 8.48 -11.67
CA LEU A 183 6.00 9.22 -10.53
C LEU A 183 6.75 8.30 -9.55
N ALA A 184 6.23 7.10 -9.27
CA ALA A 184 6.90 6.12 -8.44
C ALA A 184 8.31 5.78 -8.98
N HIS A 185 8.43 5.55 -10.28
CA HIS A 185 9.73 5.29 -10.92
C HIS A 185 10.64 6.52 -10.93
N GLU A 186 10.11 7.71 -11.23
CA GLU A 186 10.88 8.96 -11.29
C GLU A 186 11.48 9.32 -9.93
N PHE A 187 10.71 9.14 -8.86
CA PHE A 187 11.17 9.40 -7.49
C PHE A 187 11.87 8.20 -6.83
N HIS A 188 11.96 7.05 -7.53
CA HIS A 188 12.51 5.80 -7.01
C HIS A 188 11.81 5.33 -5.71
N ILE A 189 10.50 5.47 -5.66
CA ILE A 189 9.65 5.09 -4.52
C ILE A 189 8.78 3.91 -4.95
N PRO A 190 8.80 2.74 -4.25
CA PRO A 190 7.87 1.64 -4.48
C PRO A 190 6.42 2.11 -4.47
N PHE A 191 5.54 1.38 -5.13
CA PHE A 191 4.13 1.71 -5.18
C PHE A 191 3.24 0.51 -4.85
N PHE A 192 2.09 0.80 -4.26
CA PHE A 192 1.06 -0.19 -4.01
C PHE A 192 0.29 -0.51 -5.30
N ALA A 193 0.14 -1.79 -5.62
CA ALA A 193 -0.84 -2.31 -6.57
C ALA A 193 -1.07 -3.81 -6.33
N VAL A 194 -2.19 -4.37 -6.82
CA VAL A 194 -2.62 -5.75 -6.58
C VAL A 194 -2.54 -6.57 -7.86
N LYS A 195 -2.07 -7.82 -7.79
CA LYS A 195 -1.84 -8.70 -8.95
C LYS A 195 -3.11 -9.11 -9.68
N SER A 196 -4.16 -9.43 -8.98
CA SER A 196 -5.42 -9.87 -9.60
C SER A 196 -6.53 -10.10 -8.59
N GLY A 197 -7.75 -10.35 -9.10
CA GLY A 197 -8.93 -10.74 -8.33
C GLY A 197 -10.06 -9.72 -8.38
N ASP A 198 -9.74 -8.45 -8.41
CA ASP A 198 -10.73 -7.40 -8.62
C ASP A 198 -10.77 -7.03 -10.12
N PRO A 199 -11.93 -7.15 -10.80
CA PRO A 199 -12.10 -6.74 -12.19
C PRO A 199 -11.68 -5.30 -12.46
N GLN A 200 -11.71 -4.44 -11.45
CA GLN A 200 -11.27 -3.05 -11.53
C GLN A 200 -9.78 -2.92 -11.87
N PHE A 201 -8.94 -3.81 -11.34
CA PHE A 201 -7.50 -3.77 -11.58
C PHE A 201 -7.04 -4.47 -12.87
N ALA A 202 -7.85 -5.35 -13.43
CA ALA A 202 -7.45 -6.13 -14.61
C ALA A 202 -6.97 -5.27 -15.80
N PRO A 203 -7.63 -4.16 -16.18
CA PRO A 203 -7.14 -3.26 -17.24
C PRO A 203 -5.81 -2.59 -16.89
N LEU A 204 -5.58 -2.27 -15.61
CA LEU A 204 -4.41 -1.57 -15.12
C LEU A 204 -3.16 -2.46 -15.14
N LEU A 205 -3.32 -3.76 -14.93
CA LEU A 205 -2.21 -4.72 -14.90
C LEU A 205 -1.45 -4.79 -16.23
N SER A 206 -2.09 -4.46 -17.35
CA SER A 206 -1.43 -4.39 -18.66
C SER A 206 -0.41 -3.27 -18.76
N LEU A 207 -0.49 -2.26 -17.88
CA LEU A 207 0.41 -1.12 -17.82
C LEU A 207 1.63 -1.39 -16.93
N VAL A 208 1.56 -2.41 -16.07
CA VAL A 208 2.64 -2.74 -15.12
C VAL A 208 3.78 -3.45 -15.85
N SER A 209 5.01 -2.97 -15.66
CA SER A 209 6.19 -3.57 -16.26
C SER A 209 6.47 -4.98 -15.71
N GLU A 210 7.16 -5.83 -16.50
CA GLU A 210 7.58 -7.15 -16.04
C GLU A 210 8.51 -7.10 -14.81
N LYS A 211 9.22 -5.99 -14.61
CA LYS A 211 10.08 -5.79 -13.43
C LYS A 211 9.28 -5.50 -12.17
N ASP A 212 8.15 -4.80 -12.29
CA ASP A 212 7.30 -4.40 -11.16
C ASP A 212 6.33 -5.51 -10.76
N LYS A 213 5.87 -6.34 -11.70
CA LYS A 213 4.91 -7.43 -11.44
C LYS A 213 5.23 -8.29 -10.22
N PRO A 214 6.49 -8.66 -9.93
CA PRO A 214 6.80 -9.45 -8.73
C PRO A 214 6.46 -8.75 -7.42
N PHE A 215 6.42 -7.41 -7.41
CA PHE A 215 6.21 -6.60 -6.21
C PHE A 215 4.75 -6.20 -5.98
N LEU A 216 3.86 -6.56 -6.88
CA LEU A 216 2.43 -6.37 -6.67
C LEU A 216 1.94 -7.28 -5.53
N MET A 217 0.98 -6.81 -4.75
CA MET A 217 0.36 -7.60 -3.70
C MET A 217 -0.41 -8.78 -4.27
N ASP A 218 -0.22 -9.97 -3.69
CA ASP A 218 -0.97 -11.18 -4.04
C ASP A 218 -2.40 -11.10 -3.51
N SER A 219 -2.61 -10.41 -2.39
CA SER A 219 -3.94 -10.10 -1.85
C SER A 219 -3.99 -8.77 -1.13
N LEU A 220 -5.17 -8.15 -1.16
CA LEU A 220 -5.54 -6.98 -0.38
C LEU A 220 -6.73 -7.33 0.49
N SER A 221 -6.69 -6.94 1.75
CA SER A 221 -7.82 -7.03 2.68
C SER A 221 -8.06 -5.68 3.35
N ILE A 222 -9.32 -5.32 3.50
CA ILE A 222 -9.79 -4.10 4.17
C ILE A 222 -11.17 -4.38 4.76
N ALA A 223 -11.46 -3.87 5.94
CA ALA A 223 -12.80 -3.95 6.50
C ALA A 223 -13.79 -3.16 5.63
N ASN A 224 -15.02 -3.60 5.55
CA ASN A 224 -16.04 -2.98 4.70
C ASN A 224 -17.37 -2.81 5.44
N PRO A 225 -18.29 -1.95 4.96
CA PRO A 225 -19.54 -1.62 5.66
C PRO A 225 -20.49 -2.79 5.95
N ASN A 226 -20.31 -3.93 5.31
CA ASN A 226 -21.15 -5.11 5.53
C ASN A 226 -20.74 -5.93 6.76
N ILE A 227 -19.63 -5.58 7.44
CA ILE A 227 -19.16 -6.28 8.63
C ILE A 227 -19.84 -5.69 9.85
N PRO A 228 -20.66 -6.47 10.60
CA PRO A 228 -21.24 -6.01 11.86
C PRO A 228 -20.17 -5.65 12.89
N ALA A 229 -20.41 -4.63 13.70
CA ALA A 229 -19.43 -4.15 14.67
C ALA A 229 -19.00 -5.21 15.72
N ASP A 230 -19.90 -6.12 16.07
CA ASP A 230 -19.65 -7.25 16.99
C ASP A 230 -18.87 -8.41 16.35
N HIS A 231 -18.76 -8.44 15.02
CA HIS A 231 -17.94 -9.39 14.24
C HIS A 231 -16.62 -8.79 13.75
N TRP A 232 -16.20 -7.64 14.29
CA TRP A 232 -15.01 -6.92 13.81
C TRP A 232 -13.73 -7.74 14.01
N MET A 233 -13.54 -8.28 15.21
CA MET A 233 -12.41 -9.18 15.51
C MET A 233 -12.44 -10.43 14.64
N ASP A 234 -13.61 -11.08 14.49
CA ASP A 234 -13.77 -12.30 13.69
C ASP A 234 -13.32 -12.07 12.24
N PHE A 235 -13.65 -10.91 11.66
CA PHE A 235 -13.21 -10.56 10.31
C PHE A 235 -11.68 -10.57 10.21
N TYR A 236 -10.98 -9.86 11.09
CA TYR A 236 -9.53 -9.77 11.07
C TYR A 236 -8.84 -11.11 11.33
N LEU A 237 -9.33 -11.88 12.29
CA LEU A 237 -8.81 -13.23 12.58
C LEU A 237 -9.01 -14.16 11.36
N ASN A 238 -10.14 -14.04 10.67
CA ASN A 238 -10.40 -14.81 9.46
C ASN A 238 -9.47 -14.40 8.30
N VAL A 239 -9.17 -13.11 8.15
CA VAL A 239 -8.17 -12.62 7.17
C VAL A 239 -6.82 -13.29 7.45
N ILE A 240 -6.32 -13.20 8.68
CA ILE A 240 -5.01 -13.77 9.07
C ILE A 240 -4.96 -15.29 8.85
N LYS A 241 -6.00 -16.01 9.24
CA LYS A 241 -6.11 -17.46 9.06
C LYS A 241 -6.03 -17.88 7.59
N ASN A 242 -6.62 -17.08 6.70
CA ASN A 242 -6.74 -17.40 5.26
C ASN A 242 -5.64 -16.76 4.39
N LEU A 243 -4.68 -16.04 4.97
CA LEU A 243 -3.55 -15.50 4.22
C LEU A 243 -2.82 -16.61 3.46
N ARG A 244 -2.53 -16.32 2.20
CA ARG A 244 -1.76 -17.22 1.32
C ARG A 244 -0.27 -16.84 1.32
N PRO A 245 0.61 -17.79 0.95
CA PRO A 245 2.00 -17.45 0.67
C PRO A 245 2.12 -16.32 -0.36
N GLY A 246 3.09 -15.42 -0.16
CA GLY A 246 3.34 -14.28 -1.03
C GLY A 246 3.22 -12.95 -0.29
N LEU A 247 3.09 -11.86 -1.06
CA LEU A 247 2.92 -10.50 -0.56
C LEU A 247 1.44 -10.22 -0.32
N ASN A 248 1.09 -9.91 0.91
CA ASN A 248 -0.29 -9.57 1.29
C ASN A 248 -0.29 -8.19 1.95
N GLU A 249 -1.39 -7.46 1.80
CA GLU A 249 -1.63 -6.21 2.50
C GLU A 249 -2.97 -6.23 3.20
N LEU A 250 -2.98 -5.75 4.44
CA LEU A 250 -4.17 -5.52 5.25
C LEU A 250 -4.19 -4.04 5.62
N ILE A 251 -5.12 -3.31 5.01
CA ILE A 251 -5.32 -1.89 5.29
C ILE A 251 -6.21 -1.75 6.53
N VAL A 252 -5.78 -0.87 7.42
CA VAL A 252 -6.51 -0.46 8.62
C VAL A 252 -6.55 1.06 8.73
N HIS A 253 -7.65 1.59 9.27
CA HIS A 253 -7.79 3.02 9.52
C HIS A 253 -7.84 3.23 11.03
N LEU A 254 -6.77 3.75 11.60
CA LEU A 254 -6.64 3.85 13.06
C LEU A 254 -7.00 5.25 13.54
N ALA A 255 -7.84 5.35 14.57
CA ALA A 255 -8.05 6.60 15.30
C ALA A 255 -8.64 6.32 16.68
N TYR A 256 -8.43 7.26 17.61
CA TYR A 256 -9.20 7.28 18.85
C TYR A 256 -10.58 7.91 18.59
N ASP A 257 -11.66 7.23 19.04
CA ASP A 257 -13.02 7.75 18.97
C ASP A 257 -13.24 8.81 20.06
N ASN A 258 -12.95 10.05 19.73
CA ASN A 258 -13.07 11.20 20.62
C ASN A 258 -13.75 12.39 19.92
N ALA A 259 -13.88 13.51 20.62
CA ALA A 259 -14.58 14.68 20.13
C ALA A 259 -14.00 15.24 18.81
N GLU A 260 -12.68 15.11 18.60
CA GLU A 260 -12.04 15.57 17.36
C GLU A 260 -12.48 14.70 16.16
N THR A 261 -12.25 13.38 16.24
CA THR A 261 -12.61 12.47 15.14
C THR A 261 -14.12 12.43 14.88
N GLN A 262 -14.95 12.51 15.92
CA GLN A 262 -16.40 12.59 15.79
C GLN A 262 -16.84 13.87 15.06
N ALA A 263 -16.18 15.02 15.31
CA ALA A 263 -16.48 16.28 14.64
C ALA A 263 -16.02 16.30 13.18
N ILE A 264 -14.84 15.72 12.88
CA ILE A 264 -14.30 15.62 11.51
C ILE A 264 -15.18 14.68 10.67
N MET A 265 -15.50 13.52 11.22
CA MET A 265 -16.15 12.40 10.52
C MET A 265 -17.66 12.37 10.76
N VAL A 266 -18.27 13.54 11.01
CA VAL A 266 -19.72 13.66 11.24
C VAL A 266 -20.50 13.14 10.02
N ASP A 267 -21.56 12.38 10.29
CA ASP A 267 -22.40 11.72 9.28
C ASP A 267 -21.68 10.64 8.42
N HIS A 268 -20.50 10.20 8.87
CA HIS A 268 -19.75 9.10 8.26
C HIS A 268 -19.72 7.87 9.19
N PRO A 269 -20.74 6.98 9.15
CA PRO A 269 -20.71 5.74 9.92
C PRO A 269 -19.64 4.78 9.42
N ASP A 270 -19.42 4.76 8.09
CA ASP A 270 -18.39 3.96 7.44
C ASP A 270 -17.07 4.73 7.45
N TYR A 271 -15.99 4.08 7.88
CA TYR A 271 -14.66 4.67 8.05
C TYR A 271 -14.61 5.87 9.03
N GLY A 272 -15.68 6.11 9.80
CA GLY A 272 -15.78 7.17 10.79
C GLY A 272 -15.09 6.82 12.11
N ALA A 273 -15.30 7.68 13.15
CA ALA A 273 -14.58 7.60 14.41
C ALA A 273 -14.69 6.21 15.11
N ALA A 274 -15.91 5.71 15.27
CA ALA A 274 -16.13 4.40 15.91
C ALA A 274 -15.56 3.22 15.10
N TRP A 275 -15.56 3.30 13.76
CA TRP A 275 -14.91 2.33 12.88
C TRP A 275 -13.40 2.28 13.15
N ARG A 276 -12.74 3.42 13.10
CA ARG A 276 -11.30 3.57 13.25
C ARG A 276 -10.83 3.13 14.65
N GLN A 277 -11.63 3.40 15.68
CA GLN A 277 -11.37 2.89 17.03
C GLN A 277 -11.46 1.35 17.08
N ARG A 278 -12.40 0.73 16.35
CA ARG A 278 -12.48 -0.74 16.29
C ARG A 278 -11.25 -1.34 15.60
N ASP A 279 -10.78 -0.74 14.50
CA ASP A 279 -9.54 -1.17 13.85
C ASP A 279 -8.36 -1.11 14.82
N TYR A 280 -8.20 0.03 15.51
CA TYR A 280 -7.16 0.20 16.51
C TYR A 280 -7.24 -0.87 17.62
N ASN A 281 -8.43 -1.08 18.18
CA ASN A 281 -8.64 -2.06 19.24
C ASN A 281 -8.29 -3.49 18.79
N VAL A 282 -8.56 -3.84 17.55
CA VAL A 282 -8.20 -5.16 17.01
C VAL A 282 -6.70 -5.29 16.85
N VAL A 283 -6.05 -4.40 16.08
CA VAL A 283 -4.65 -4.59 15.71
C VAL A 283 -3.71 -4.51 16.93
N THR A 284 -4.08 -3.73 17.95
CA THR A 284 -3.32 -3.63 19.19
C THR A 284 -3.64 -4.71 20.22
N SER A 285 -4.59 -5.63 19.92
CA SER A 285 -5.01 -6.67 20.84
C SER A 285 -4.01 -7.82 20.95
N PRO A 286 -3.88 -8.45 22.14
CA PRO A 286 -3.10 -9.67 22.28
C PRO A 286 -3.61 -10.83 21.43
N GLU A 287 -4.92 -10.87 21.15
CA GLU A 287 -5.56 -11.90 20.35
C GLU A 287 -5.12 -11.82 18.88
N PHE A 288 -5.09 -10.63 18.31
CA PHE A 288 -4.63 -10.42 16.94
C PHE A 288 -3.13 -10.73 16.78
N ARG A 289 -2.28 -10.27 17.73
CA ARG A 289 -0.85 -10.64 17.76
C ARG A 289 -0.64 -12.15 17.82
N LYS A 290 -1.45 -12.84 18.65
CA LYS A 290 -1.41 -14.30 18.73
C LYS A 290 -1.81 -14.94 17.40
N ALA A 291 -2.83 -14.43 16.73
CA ALA A 291 -3.26 -14.96 15.45
C ALA A 291 -2.17 -14.83 14.38
N LEU A 292 -1.44 -13.71 14.31
CA LEU A 292 -0.29 -13.56 13.43
C LEU A 292 0.78 -14.63 13.69
N ALA A 293 1.13 -14.85 14.96
CA ALA A 293 2.14 -15.83 15.37
C ALA A 293 1.70 -17.26 15.05
N ASP A 294 0.48 -17.66 15.42
CA ASP A 294 -0.07 -19.01 15.22
C ASP A 294 -0.17 -19.37 13.73
N ASN A 295 -0.38 -18.39 12.85
CA ASN A 295 -0.47 -18.58 11.41
C ASN A 295 0.86 -18.36 10.67
N HIS A 296 1.96 -18.16 11.40
CA HIS A 296 3.31 -17.93 10.87
C HIS A 296 3.37 -16.76 9.88
N VAL A 297 2.62 -15.70 10.15
CA VAL A 297 2.62 -14.47 9.35
C VAL A 297 3.84 -13.63 9.73
N ILE A 298 4.55 -13.15 8.71
CA ILE A 298 5.74 -12.31 8.89
C ILE A 298 5.35 -10.88 8.49
N LEU A 299 5.36 -9.97 9.45
CA LEU A 299 5.18 -8.55 9.14
C LEU A 299 6.42 -8.02 8.42
N ILE A 300 6.18 -7.37 7.30
CA ILE A 300 7.19 -6.70 6.49
C ILE A 300 6.80 -5.25 6.24
N THR A 301 7.72 -4.49 5.65
CA THR A 301 7.55 -3.07 5.35
C THR A 301 7.82 -2.78 3.87
N TYR A 302 7.30 -1.69 3.33
CA TYR A 302 7.68 -1.20 2.00
C TYR A 302 9.16 -0.80 1.93
N ARG A 303 9.72 -0.27 3.02
CA ARG A 303 11.17 -0.04 3.14
C ARG A 303 11.98 -1.33 2.95
N GLY A 304 11.44 -2.45 3.44
CA GLY A 304 12.01 -3.79 3.20
C GLY A 304 11.93 -4.17 1.73
N LEU A 305 10.77 -3.98 1.10
CA LEU A 305 10.56 -4.24 -0.34
C LEU A 305 11.47 -3.37 -1.22
N ALA A 306 11.66 -2.09 -0.88
CA ALA A 306 12.51 -1.17 -1.62
C ALA A 306 13.95 -1.70 -1.80
N LYS A 307 14.48 -2.46 -0.85
CA LYS A 307 15.85 -3.04 -0.92
C LYS A 307 16.02 -4.04 -2.06
N VAL A 308 14.92 -4.63 -2.52
CA VAL A 308 14.92 -5.66 -3.56
C VAL A 308 14.13 -5.23 -4.81
N TRP A 309 13.42 -4.13 -4.75
CA TRP A 309 12.77 -3.49 -5.89
C TRP A 309 13.83 -2.74 -6.72
N ASN A 310 13.86 -3.01 -8.01
CA ASN A 310 14.80 -2.37 -8.94
C ASN A 310 14.01 -2.02 -10.22
N PRO A 311 13.42 -0.80 -10.27
CA PRO A 311 12.54 -0.34 -11.32
C PRO A 311 13.20 -0.23 -12.71
#